data_eb9108d68dd36fa79a5c25d19bedbd6f
#
_entry.id   eb9108d68dd36fa79a5c25d19bedbd6f
#
_cell.length_a   1.000
_cell.length_b   1.000
_cell.length_c   1.000
_cell.angle_alpha   90.00
_cell.angle_beta   90.00
_cell.angle_gamma   90.00
#
_symmetry.space_group_name_H-M   'P 1'
#
loop_
_entity.id
_entity.type
_entity.pdbx_description
1 polymer ?
#
loop_
_entity_poly.entity_id
_entity_poly.type
_entity_poly.pdbx_seq_one_letter_code
_entity_poly.pdbx_strand_id
1 'polypeptide(L)'
;HLSLRRQRQMCIRDSGGSATNDGGVGMLRAFGYKFLDEKGEDVGEGGQALARIASVEISDKKELLSQCNFRIACDVTNPLCGSQGATYIYGPQKGVTPDILPVLDAGMKNYAEVTAKVIGKDNQNAAGAGAAGGLGFAFLNYLDGELTPGIQLILDAVHIEDEMKDADVVVTGEGRLDHQTAMGKAPVGVAKLGRKYGAKTIAFAGSVTKEAVACNEVGIDAFFPIVRGISTLEEAMDPDTAKANMAAAAAVSYTHLTL
;
A
#
# COMPACT_ATOMS: atom_id res chain seq x y z
N HIS A 1 -30.79 3.51 10.30
CA HIS A 1 -29.60 4.24 10.79
C HIS A 1 -28.41 3.33 11.13
N LEU A 2 -28.60 2.08 11.51
CA LEU A 2 -27.51 1.11 11.78
C LEU A 2 -26.86 0.59 10.51
N SER A 3 -27.57 0.47 9.40
CA SER A 3 -27.05 0.03 8.11
C SER A 3 -26.06 1.04 7.50
N LEU A 4 -26.35 2.35 7.64
CA LEU A 4 -25.46 3.42 7.15
C LEU A 4 -24.15 3.53 7.95
N ARG A 5 -24.14 3.16 9.23
CA ARG A 5 -22.92 3.10 10.03
C ARG A 5 -22.00 1.94 9.63
N ARG A 6 -22.54 0.80 9.17
CA ARG A 6 -21.73 -0.33 8.68
C ARG A 6 -21.03 -0.01 7.35
N GLN A 7 -21.64 0.78 6.49
CA GLN A 7 -21.01 1.24 5.22
C GLN A 7 -19.88 2.24 5.43
N ARG A 8 -19.78 2.87 6.61
CA ARG A 8 -18.74 3.87 6.93
C ARG A 8 -17.60 3.32 7.79
N GLN A 9 -17.60 2.05 8.16
CA GLN A 9 -16.42 1.43 8.76
C GLN A 9 -15.44 1.07 7.65
N MET A 10 -14.69 2.08 7.21
CA MET A 10 -13.47 1.90 6.48
C MET A 10 -12.49 1.18 7.41
N CYS A 11 -12.38 -0.15 7.28
CA CYS A 11 -11.36 -0.89 7.98
C CYS A 11 -10.06 -0.65 7.22
N ILE A 12 -9.31 0.38 7.60
CA ILE A 12 -7.94 0.58 7.12
C ILE A 12 -7.13 -0.50 7.83
N ARG A 13 -6.87 -1.60 7.13
CA ARG A 13 -5.84 -2.55 7.53
C ARG A 13 -4.58 -2.22 6.75
N ASP A 14 -3.60 -1.72 7.47
CA ASP A 14 -2.26 -1.57 6.95
C ASP A 14 -1.71 -2.96 6.61
N SER A 15 -1.27 -3.15 5.37
CA SER A 15 -0.57 -4.35 4.93
C SER A 15 0.89 -4.36 5.38
N GLY A 16 1.38 -3.25 5.91
CA GLY A 16 2.69 -3.14 6.53
C GLY A 16 2.76 -3.98 7.81
N GLY A 17 3.76 -4.87 7.89
CA GLY A 17 3.94 -5.74 9.06
C GLY A 17 3.05 -6.98 9.10
N SER A 18 2.46 -7.42 7.98
CA SER A 18 1.77 -8.70 7.92
C SER A 18 2.72 -9.86 8.25
N ALA A 19 2.27 -10.79 9.11
CA ALA A 19 3.05 -11.97 9.50
C ALA A 19 2.69 -13.22 8.68
N THR A 20 1.72 -13.14 7.78
CA THR A 20 1.18 -14.26 7.01
C THR A 20 1.81 -14.35 5.62
N ASN A 21 1.89 -15.57 5.07
CA ASN A 21 2.29 -15.88 3.70
C ASN A 21 1.41 -17.04 3.20
N ASP A 22 0.10 -16.86 3.26
CA ASP A 22 -0.93 -17.87 3.01
C ASP A 22 -1.82 -17.55 1.80
N GLY A 23 -1.41 -16.61 0.95
CA GLY A 23 -2.20 -16.20 -0.22
C GLY A 23 -3.53 -15.52 0.12
N GLY A 24 -3.78 -15.17 1.39
CA GLY A 24 -5.07 -14.66 1.86
C GLY A 24 -6.12 -15.74 2.08
N VAL A 25 -5.75 -17.03 2.02
CA VAL A 25 -6.66 -18.17 2.21
C VAL A 25 -7.35 -18.12 3.57
N GLY A 26 -6.64 -17.74 4.64
CA GLY A 26 -7.26 -17.57 5.96
C GLY A 26 -8.40 -16.56 5.97
N MET A 27 -8.25 -15.43 5.28
CA MET A 27 -9.32 -14.44 5.13
C MET A 27 -10.49 -14.99 4.30
N LEU A 28 -10.20 -15.64 3.16
CA LEU A 28 -11.23 -16.20 2.30
C LEU A 28 -12.05 -17.30 2.99
N ARG A 29 -11.42 -18.12 3.84
CA ARG A 29 -12.12 -19.10 4.68
C ARG A 29 -13.10 -18.43 5.64
N ALA A 30 -12.72 -17.31 6.26
CA ALA A 30 -13.63 -16.54 7.11
C ALA A 30 -14.83 -15.97 6.32
N PHE A 31 -14.65 -15.73 5.02
CA PHE A 31 -15.74 -15.37 4.10
C PHE A 31 -16.53 -16.57 3.58
N GLY A 32 -16.18 -17.78 3.96
CA GLY A 32 -16.93 -19.00 3.64
C GLY A 32 -16.42 -19.78 2.43
N TYR A 33 -15.30 -19.38 1.82
CA TYR A 33 -14.64 -20.21 0.81
C TYR A 33 -13.98 -21.43 1.48
N LYS A 34 -13.96 -22.59 0.78
CA LYS A 34 -13.26 -23.77 1.27
C LYS A 34 -12.18 -24.17 0.26
N PHE A 35 -11.05 -24.58 0.78
CA PHE A 35 -9.89 -25.02 0.01
C PHE A 35 -9.64 -26.48 0.34
N LEU A 36 -9.81 -27.34 -0.66
CA LEU A 36 -9.84 -28.78 -0.49
C LEU A 36 -8.67 -29.44 -1.23
N ASP A 37 -8.16 -30.52 -0.68
CA ASP A 37 -7.16 -31.37 -1.29
C ASP A 37 -7.78 -32.39 -2.30
N GLU A 38 -6.96 -33.28 -2.85
CA GLU A 38 -7.38 -34.29 -3.81
C GLU A 38 -8.42 -35.31 -3.24
N LYS A 39 -8.49 -35.41 -1.91
CA LYS A 39 -9.47 -36.27 -1.23
C LYS A 39 -10.77 -35.53 -0.89
N GLY A 40 -10.83 -34.23 -1.13
CA GLY A 40 -11.96 -33.39 -0.72
C GLY A 40 -11.91 -32.99 0.75
N GLU A 41 -10.76 -33.14 1.42
CA GLU A 41 -10.56 -32.73 2.79
C GLU A 41 -9.98 -31.28 2.84
N ASP A 42 -10.31 -30.54 3.91
CA ASP A 42 -9.79 -29.18 4.11
C ASP A 42 -8.27 -29.20 4.22
N VAL A 43 -7.59 -28.33 3.45
CA VAL A 43 -6.12 -28.28 3.41
C VAL A 43 -5.47 -27.72 4.70
N GLY A 44 -6.27 -27.15 5.61
CA GLY A 44 -5.78 -26.55 6.85
C GLY A 44 -5.27 -25.11 6.65
N GLU A 45 -4.42 -24.66 7.56
CA GLU A 45 -3.96 -23.28 7.65
C GLU A 45 -2.49 -23.09 7.25
N GLY A 46 -2.10 -21.85 6.93
CA GLY A 46 -0.75 -21.43 6.67
C GLY A 46 -0.27 -21.66 5.24
N GLY A 47 0.89 -21.10 4.91
CA GLY A 47 1.43 -21.11 3.55
C GLY A 47 1.75 -22.51 3.00
N GLN A 48 2.10 -23.47 3.84
CA GLN A 48 2.39 -24.84 3.41
C GLN A 48 1.12 -25.59 2.94
N ALA A 49 -0.06 -25.19 3.39
CA ALA A 49 -1.33 -25.77 2.97
C ALA A 49 -1.62 -25.53 1.48
N LEU A 50 -1.11 -24.42 0.92
CA LEU A 50 -1.37 -24.01 -0.45
C LEU A 50 -0.92 -25.04 -1.50
N ALA A 51 0.15 -25.76 -1.22
CA ALA A 51 0.66 -26.80 -2.11
C ALA A 51 -0.30 -28.00 -2.27
N ARG A 52 -1.23 -28.19 -1.33
CA ARG A 52 -2.20 -29.30 -1.34
C ARG A 52 -3.56 -28.92 -1.92
N ILE A 53 -3.77 -27.66 -2.26
CA ILE A 53 -5.07 -27.23 -2.81
C ILE A 53 -5.27 -27.88 -4.18
N ALA A 54 -6.33 -28.65 -4.31
CA ALA A 54 -6.76 -29.30 -5.54
C ALA A 54 -8.07 -28.68 -6.07
N SER A 55 -8.92 -28.15 -5.18
CA SER A 55 -10.17 -27.49 -5.54
C SER A 55 -10.56 -26.39 -4.57
N VAL A 56 -11.44 -25.50 -5.02
CA VAL A 56 -12.01 -24.42 -4.19
C VAL A 56 -13.53 -24.47 -4.30
N GLU A 57 -14.20 -24.55 -3.16
CA GLU A 57 -15.65 -24.35 -3.09
C GLU A 57 -15.95 -22.86 -2.89
N ILE A 58 -16.83 -22.35 -3.74
CA ILE A 58 -17.25 -20.95 -3.70
C ILE A 58 -18.11 -20.69 -2.47
N SER A 59 -17.90 -19.57 -1.80
CA SER A 59 -18.69 -19.15 -0.65
C SER A 59 -20.17 -18.96 -1.02
N ASP A 60 -21.05 -19.41 -0.14
CA ASP A 60 -22.49 -19.09 -0.16
C ASP A 60 -22.78 -17.60 0.05
N LYS A 61 -21.81 -16.86 0.59
CA LYS A 61 -21.87 -15.38 0.78
C LYS A 61 -21.40 -14.60 -0.43
N LYS A 62 -21.09 -15.25 -1.56
CA LYS A 62 -20.54 -14.58 -2.76
C LYS A 62 -21.40 -13.41 -3.22
N GLU A 63 -22.72 -13.59 -3.26
CA GLU A 63 -23.65 -12.54 -3.68
C GLU A 63 -23.64 -11.34 -2.71
N LEU A 64 -23.51 -11.57 -1.42
CA LEU A 64 -23.38 -10.50 -0.42
C LEU A 64 -22.04 -9.79 -0.57
N LEU A 65 -20.96 -10.53 -0.77
CA LEU A 65 -19.61 -9.99 -0.95
C LEU A 65 -19.50 -9.16 -2.24
N SER A 66 -20.19 -9.54 -3.31
CA SER A 66 -20.20 -8.79 -4.58
C SER A 66 -20.90 -7.43 -4.50
N GLN A 67 -21.70 -7.19 -3.44
CA GLN A 67 -22.30 -5.88 -3.14
C GLN A 67 -21.33 -4.94 -2.40
N CYS A 68 -20.18 -5.45 -1.98
CA CYS A 68 -19.16 -4.68 -1.30
C CYS A 68 -18.12 -4.17 -2.31
N ASN A 69 -17.72 -2.91 -2.17
CA ASN A 69 -16.60 -2.37 -2.92
C ASN A 69 -15.33 -2.48 -2.05
N PHE A 70 -14.36 -3.27 -2.50
CA PHE A 70 -13.10 -3.48 -1.81
C PHE A 70 -12.03 -2.63 -2.48
N ARG A 71 -11.62 -1.53 -1.84
CA ARG A 71 -10.47 -0.71 -2.23
C ARG A 71 -9.34 -0.96 -1.23
N ILE A 72 -8.21 -1.44 -1.71
CA ILE A 72 -7.10 -1.91 -0.90
C ILE A 72 -5.89 -0.99 -1.11
N ALA A 73 -5.44 -0.36 -0.02
CA ALA A 73 -4.19 0.39 -0.04
C ALA A 73 -3.01 -0.56 -0.30
N CYS A 74 -2.33 -0.36 -1.41
CA CYS A 74 -1.20 -1.21 -1.82
C CYS A 74 -0.10 -0.36 -2.44
N ASP A 75 1.02 -0.23 -1.73
CA ASP A 75 2.19 0.56 -2.16
C ASP A 75 3.33 -0.31 -2.72
N VAL A 76 3.05 -1.61 -2.95
CA VAL A 76 4.00 -2.55 -3.54
C VAL A 76 3.49 -3.08 -4.87
N THR A 77 4.41 -3.43 -5.77
CA THR A 77 4.08 -3.89 -7.13
C THR A 77 4.42 -5.36 -7.36
N ASN A 78 4.86 -6.06 -6.34
CA ASN A 78 5.31 -7.45 -6.43
C ASN A 78 4.18 -8.38 -6.90
N PRO A 79 4.47 -9.32 -7.83
CA PRO A 79 3.54 -10.37 -8.21
C PRO A 79 3.34 -11.37 -7.06
N LEU A 80 2.43 -12.32 -7.23
CA LEU A 80 2.14 -13.33 -6.21
C LEU A 80 3.34 -14.25 -5.97
N CYS A 81 3.93 -14.80 -7.01
CA CYS A 81 4.96 -15.82 -6.95
C CYS A 81 6.17 -15.50 -7.84
N GLY A 82 7.21 -16.34 -7.75
CA GLY A 82 8.49 -16.15 -8.42
C GLY A 82 9.49 -15.31 -7.61
N SER A 83 10.69 -15.08 -8.18
CA SER A 83 11.80 -14.42 -7.47
C SER A 83 11.48 -13.01 -6.96
N GLN A 84 10.49 -12.33 -7.55
CA GLN A 84 9.99 -11.03 -7.11
C GLN A 84 8.64 -11.14 -6.39
N GLY A 85 8.17 -12.35 -6.12
CA GLY A 85 6.88 -12.63 -5.50
C GLY A 85 6.86 -12.49 -3.99
N ALA A 86 5.67 -12.65 -3.42
CA ALA A 86 5.40 -12.51 -2.00
C ALA A 86 6.35 -13.29 -1.10
N THR A 87 6.59 -14.56 -1.44
CA THR A 87 7.38 -15.48 -0.62
C THR A 87 8.85 -15.10 -0.62
N TYR A 88 9.46 -14.85 -1.80
CA TYR A 88 10.89 -14.55 -1.90
C TYR A 88 11.24 -13.18 -1.32
N ILE A 89 10.42 -12.17 -1.56
CA ILE A 89 10.71 -10.79 -1.14
C ILE A 89 10.38 -10.55 0.33
N TYR A 90 9.23 -11.04 0.79
CA TYR A 90 8.71 -10.72 2.12
C TYR A 90 8.74 -11.91 3.10
N GLY A 91 8.97 -13.12 2.62
CA GLY A 91 9.04 -14.33 3.45
C GLY A 91 10.14 -14.27 4.51
N PRO A 92 11.39 -13.88 4.18
CA PRO A 92 12.48 -13.86 5.15
C PRO A 92 12.18 -13.03 6.41
N GLN A 93 11.60 -11.85 6.26
CA GLN A 93 11.21 -11.00 7.40
C GLN A 93 10.04 -11.58 8.23
N LYS A 94 9.35 -12.59 7.70
CA LYS A 94 8.26 -13.31 8.35
C LYS A 94 8.70 -14.66 8.94
N GLY A 95 10.01 -14.92 8.91
CA GLY A 95 10.60 -16.13 9.48
C GLY A 95 10.73 -17.30 8.49
N VAL A 96 10.51 -17.08 7.20
CA VAL A 96 10.73 -18.11 6.18
C VAL A 96 12.24 -18.32 5.97
N THR A 97 12.70 -19.55 6.16
CA THR A 97 14.10 -19.93 5.97
C THR A 97 14.40 -20.22 4.49
N PRO A 98 15.67 -20.08 4.03
CA PRO A 98 16.02 -20.26 2.63
C PRO A 98 15.64 -21.61 2.02
N ASP A 99 15.66 -22.67 2.81
CA ASP A 99 15.34 -24.04 2.39
C ASP A 99 13.85 -24.24 2.08
N ILE A 100 12.95 -23.52 2.75
CA ILE A 100 11.50 -23.62 2.53
C ILE A 100 10.93 -22.60 1.56
N LEU A 101 11.70 -21.55 1.18
CA LEU A 101 11.25 -20.53 0.21
C LEU A 101 10.73 -21.14 -1.10
N PRO A 102 11.45 -22.08 -1.78
CA PRO A 102 10.97 -22.66 -3.02
C PRO A 102 9.67 -23.47 -2.85
N VAL A 103 9.53 -24.15 -1.70
CA VAL A 103 8.34 -24.97 -1.39
C VAL A 103 7.11 -24.08 -1.21
N LEU A 104 7.24 -22.99 -0.47
CA LEU A 104 6.14 -22.07 -0.26
C LEU A 104 5.77 -21.29 -1.53
N ASP A 105 6.76 -20.92 -2.35
CA ASP A 105 6.49 -20.23 -3.61
C ASP A 105 5.79 -21.17 -4.62
N ALA A 106 6.20 -22.45 -4.67
CA ALA A 106 5.49 -23.46 -5.46
C ALA A 106 4.05 -23.65 -4.99
N GLY A 107 3.80 -23.58 -3.66
CA GLY A 107 2.44 -23.59 -3.10
C GLY A 107 1.61 -22.38 -3.53
N MET A 108 2.21 -21.18 -3.54
CA MET A 108 1.55 -19.97 -4.07
C MET A 108 1.18 -20.13 -5.54
N LYS A 109 2.08 -20.70 -6.34
CA LYS A 109 1.81 -20.96 -7.76
C LYS A 109 0.68 -21.95 -7.95
N ASN A 110 0.69 -23.08 -7.22
CA ASN A 110 -0.41 -24.06 -7.25
C ASN A 110 -1.75 -23.39 -6.90
N TYR A 111 -1.78 -22.62 -5.83
CA TYR A 111 -2.97 -21.87 -5.43
C TYR A 111 -3.48 -20.95 -6.55
N ALA A 112 -2.59 -20.22 -7.23
CA ALA A 112 -2.96 -19.37 -8.36
C ALA A 112 -3.55 -20.17 -9.52
N GLU A 113 -2.93 -21.30 -9.88
CA GLU A 113 -3.38 -22.17 -10.97
C GLU A 113 -4.78 -22.76 -10.69
N VAL A 114 -5.03 -23.22 -9.46
CA VAL A 114 -6.34 -23.74 -9.07
C VAL A 114 -7.36 -22.60 -9.03
N THR A 115 -7.01 -21.44 -8.52
CA THR A 115 -7.87 -20.25 -8.52
C THR A 115 -8.29 -19.87 -9.94
N ALA A 116 -7.34 -19.83 -10.88
CA ALA A 116 -7.63 -19.50 -12.28
C ALA A 116 -8.65 -20.46 -12.91
N LYS A 117 -8.55 -21.77 -12.60
CA LYS A 117 -9.49 -22.78 -13.10
C LYS A 117 -10.89 -22.61 -12.53
N VAL A 118 -11.03 -22.27 -11.25
CA VAL A 118 -12.32 -22.20 -10.55
C VAL A 118 -13.00 -20.84 -10.72
N ILE A 119 -12.24 -19.77 -10.57
CA ILE A 119 -12.75 -18.39 -10.62
C ILE A 119 -12.78 -17.84 -12.04
N GLY A 120 -11.94 -18.37 -12.94
CA GLY A 120 -11.81 -17.87 -14.31
C GLY A 120 -10.97 -16.59 -14.44
N LYS A 121 -10.23 -16.20 -13.39
CA LYS A 121 -9.35 -15.02 -13.35
C LYS A 121 -7.94 -15.44 -12.96
N ASP A 122 -6.93 -14.89 -13.64
CA ASP A 122 -5.51 -15.09 -13.33
C ASP A 122 -4.83 -13.74 -13.15
N ASN A 123 -4.77 -13.28 -11.91
CA ASN A 123 -4.10 -12.04 -11.54
C ASN A 123 -2.77 -12.31 -10.78
N GLN A 124 -2.15 -13.48 -10.92
CA GLN A 124 -0.92 -13.78 -10.20
C GLN A 124 0.23 -12.82 -10.53
N ASN A 125 0.25 -12.27 -11.76
CA ASN A 125 1.25 -11.32 -12.22
C ASN A 125 0.82 -9.85 -12.07
N ALA A 126 -0.36 -9.59 -11.55
CA ALA A 126 -0.82 -8.22 -11.32
C ALA A 126 0.06 -7.51 -10.29
N ALA A 127 0.31 -6.22 -10.53
CA ALA A 127 1.03 -5.39 -9.57
C ALA A 127 0.33 -5.38 -8.21
N GLY A 128 1.04 -5.76 -7.15
CA GLY A 128 0.49 -5.85 -5.81
C GLY A 128 -0.19 -7.18 -5.44
N ALA A 129 -0.28 -8.14 -6.36
CA ALA A 129 -0.83 -9.47 -6.04
C ALA A 129 -0.10 -10.13 -4.87
N GLY A 130 1.22 -9.92 -4.76
CA GLY A 130 2.05 -10.42 -3.66
C GLY A 130 1.94 -9.64 -2.34
N ALA A 131 1.23 -8.51 -2.32
CA ALA A 131 1.10 -7.69 -1.12
C ALA A 131 0.56 -8.51 0.06
N ALA A 132 1.11 -8.27 1.25
CA ALA A 132 0.71 -8.91 2.50
C ALA A 132 0.67 -10.45 2.41
N GLY A 133 1.66 -11.06 1.73
CA GLY A 133 1.78 -12.52 1.63
C GLY A 133 0.74 -13.16 0.71
N GLY A 134 0.32 -12.43 -0.34
CA GLY A 134 -0.65 -12.88 -1.33
C GLY A 134 -2.08 -12.43 -1.05
N LEU A 135 -2.32 -11.63 -0.02
CA LEU A 135 -3.65 -11.09 0.26
C LEU A 135 -4.17 -10.22 -0.90
N GLY A 136 -3.26 -9.48 -1.58
CA GLY A 136 -3.60 -8.73 -2.80
C GLY A 136 -4.20 -9.61 -3.89
N PHE A 137 -3.63 -10.78 -4.13
CA PHE A 137 -4.16 -11.76 -5.07
C PHE A 137 -5.57 -12.24 -4.68
N ALA A 138 -5.78 -12.51 -3.38
CA ALA A 138 -7.09 -12.93 -2.87
C ALA A 138 -8.17 -11.88 -3.16
N PHE A 139 -7.89 -10.61 -2.88
CA PHE A 139 -8.83 -9.52 -3.18
C PHE A 139 -9.12 -9.39 -4.68
N LEU A 140 -8.08 -9.44 -5.52
CA LEU A 140 -8.23 -9.32 -6.99
C LEU A 140 -9.08 -10.42 -7.61
N ASN A 141 -8.92 -11.67 -7.15
CA ASN A 141 -9.55 -12.81 -7.81
C ASN A 141 -10.91 -13.19 -7.22
N TYR A 142 -11.07 -13.09 -5.90
CA TYR A 142 -12.27 -13.59 -5.21
C TYR A 142 -13.27 -12.51 -4.84
N LEU A 143 -12.84 -11.27 -4.70
CA LEU A 143 -13.64 -10.17 -4.13
C LEU A 143 -13.77 -8.97 -5.07
N ASP A 144 -13.31 -9.08 -6.31
CA ASP A 144 -13.29 -7.98 -7.29
C ASP A 144 -12.66 -6.69 -6.73
N GLY A 145 -11.65 -6.87 -5.84
CA GLY A 145 -11.00 -5.77 -5.16
C GLY A 145 -10.10 -4.96 -6.08
N GLU A 146 -9.99 -3.67 -5.80
CA GLU A 146 -9.11 -2.73 -6.49
C GLU A 146 -7.89 -2.42 -5.61
N LEU A 147 -6.68 -2.70 -6.13
CA LEU A 147 -5.43 -2.30 -5.47
C LEU A 147 -5.09 -0.87 -5.91
N THR A 148 -5.02 0.04 -4.96
CA THR A 148 -4.79 1.46 -5.20
C THR A 148 -3.66 1.95 -4.30
N PRO A 149 -2.74 2.82 -4.77
CA PRO A 149 -1.75 3.44 -3.89
C PRO A 149 -2.40 4.06 -2.66
N GLY A 150 -1.83 3.82 -1.47
CA GLY A 150 -2.42 4.26 -0.20
C GLY A 150 -2.66 5.77 -0.16
N ILE A 151 -1.72 6.56 -0.70
CA ILE A 151 -1.89 8.00 -0.79
C ILE A 151 -3.11 8.41 -1.62
N GLN A 152 -3.37 7.72 -2.75
CA GLN A 152 -4.53 8.04 -3.59
C GLN A 152 -5.85 7.80 -2.85
N LEU A 153 -5.94 6.69 -2.10
CA LEU A 153 -7.12 6.41 -1.29
C LEU A 153 -7.39 7.50 -0.24
N ILE A 154 -6.32 8.03 0.36
CA ILE A 154 -6.44 9.10 1.35
C ILE A 154 -6.89 10.40 0.67
N LEU A 155 -6.25 10.79 -0.45
CA LEU A 155 -6.59 12.00 -1.18
C LEU A 155 -8.06 11.97 -1.64
N ASP A 156 -8.52 10.82 -2.15
CA ASP A 156 -9.93 10.62 -2.53
C ASP A 156 -10.86 10.73 -1.32
N ALA A 157 -10.50 10.10 -0.19
CA ALA A 157 -11.35 10.06 1.00
C ALA A 157 -11.52 11.43 1.67
N VAL A 158 -10.50 12.30 1.60
CA VAL A 158 -10.55 13.65 2.14
C VAL A 158 -11.06 14.68 1.14
N HIS A 159 -11.35 14.27 -0.11
CA HIS A 159 -11.82 15.12 -1.20
C HIS A 159 -10.93 16.34 -1.47
N ILE A 160 -9.62 16.21 -1.25
CA ILE A 160 -8.67 17.33 -1.35
C ILE A 160 -8.53 17.84 -2.79
N GLU A 161 -8.91 17.02 -3.78
CA GLU A 161 -8.90 17.41 -5.17
C GLU A 161 -9.77 18.65 -5.46
N ASP A 162 -10.90 18.78 -4.74
CA ASP A 162 -11.78 19.92 -4.92
C ASP A 162 -11.12 21.22 -4.44
N GLU A 163 -10.34 21.16 -3.38
CA GLU A 163 -9.59 22.31 -2.85
C GLU A 163 -8.37 22.67 -3.71
N MET A 164 -7.83 21.70 -4.47
CA MET A 164 -6.66 21.94 -5.32
C MET A 164 -6.96 22.63 -6.65
N LYS A 165 -8.22 22.65 -7.09
CA LYS A 165 -8.62 23.22 -8.38
C LYS A 165 -8.30 24.70 -8.51
N ASP A 166 -8.39 25.43 -7.40
CA ASP A 166 -8.17 26.88 -7.33
C ASP A 166 -6.91 27.26 -6.53
N ALA A 167 -6.06 26.29 -6.23
CA ALA A 167 -4.84 26.53 -5.48
C ALA A 167 -3.68 26.98 -6.38
N ASP A 168 -3.04 28.10 -6.05
CA ASP A 168 -1.79 28.52 -6.71
C ASP A 168 -0.59 27.75 -6.16
N VAL A 169 -0.60 27.45 -4.87
CA VAL A 169 0.48 26.76 -4.15
C VAL A 169 -0.08 25.66 -3.27
N VAL A 170 0.52 24.50 -3.38
CA VAL A 170 0.25 23.33 -2.53
C VAL A 170 1.44 23.08 -1.63
N VAL A 171 1.22 22.96 -0.33
CA VAL A 171 2.25 22.66 0.65
C VAL A 171 2.08 21.23 1.15
N THR A 172 3.17 20.48 1.12
CA THR A 172 3.23 19.10 1.63
C THR A 172 4.48 18.89 2.48
N GLY A 173 4.64 17.72 3.08
CA GLY A 173 5.84 17.42 3.84
C GLY A 173 5.86 16.04 4.46
N GLU A 174 7.04 15.69 4.95
CA GLU A 174 7.26 14.47 5.71
C GLU A 174 8.50 14.61 6.61
N GLY A 175 8.79 13.60 7.45
CA GLY A 175 9.94 13.66 8.35
C GLY A 175 11.28 13.70 7.61
N ARG A 176 11.39 13.02 6.46
CA ARG A 176 12.63 12.96 5.67
C ARG A 176 12.34 12.78 4.19
N LEU A 177 12.79 13.73 3.38
CA LEU A 177 12.78 13.63 1.91
C LEU A 177 14.02 12.87 1.43
N ASP A 178 13.81 11.80 0.70
CA ASP A 178 14.84 10.92 0.14
C ASP A 178 14.39 10.30 -1.20
N HIS A 179 15.19 9.39 -1.73
CA HIS A 179 14.86 8.68 -2.97
C HIS A 179 13.53 7.91 -2.87
N GLN A 180 13.21 7.33 -1.71
CA GLN A 180 11.95 6.60 -1.52
C GLN A 180 10.73 7.50 -1.61
N THR A 181 10.85 8.79 -1.25
CA THR A 181 9.78 9.77 -1.42
C THR A 181 9.39 9.89 -2.88
N ALA A 182 10.38 9.97 -3.78
CA ALA A 182 10.17 10.02 -5.22
C ALA A 182 9.46 8.77 -5.79
N MET A 183 9.54 7.64 -5.10
CA MET A 183 8.86 6.39 -5.49
C MET A 183 7.34 6.38 -5.24
N GLY A 184 6.74 7.48 -4.79
CA GLY A 184 5.28 7.63 -4.67
C GLY A 184 4.73 7.74 -3.26
N LYS A 185 5.56 8.13 -2.27
CA LYS A 185 5.09 8.46 -0.92
C LYS A 185 4.14 9.67 -0.92
N ALA A 186 3.54 9.95 0.21
CA ALA A 186 2.52 10.98 0.38
C ALA A 186 2.87 12.35 -0.25
N PRO A 187 4.07 12.93 -0.08
CA PRO A 187 4.39 14.22 -0.69
C PRO A 187 4.30 14.22 -2.22
N VAL A 188 4.72 13.13 -2.85
CA VAL A 188 4.67 13.00 -4.31
C VAL A 188 3.26 12.78 -4.82
N GLY A 189 2.41 12.04 -4.07
CA GLY A 189 0.98 11.90 -4.41
C GLY A 189 0.27 13.25 -4.41
N VAL A 190 0.51 14.06 -3.37
CA VAL A 190 -0.02 15.44 -3.26
C VAL A 190 0.50 16.31 -4.41
N ALA A 191 1.81 16.25 -4.70
CA ALA A 191 2.43 17.04 -5.76
C ALA A 191 1.88 16.70 -7.16
N LYS A 192 1.68 15.42 -7.45
CA LYS A 192 1.07 14.99 -8.73
C LYS A 192 -0.34 15.55 -8.90
N LEU A 193 -1.12 15.55 -7.82
CA LEU A 193 -2.46 16.11 -7.85
C LEU A 193 -2.43 17.63 -8.02
N GLY A 194 -1.57 18.36 -7.29
CA GLY A 194 -1.37 19.80 -7.47
C GLY A 194 -0.96 20.17 -8.91
N ARG A 195 -0.01 19.43 -9.48
CA ARG A 195 0.44 19.62 -10.88
C ARG A 195 -0.70 19.43 -11.89
N LYS A 196 -1.64 18.52 -11.65
CA LYS A 196 -2.82 18.31 -12.50
C LYS A 196 -3.64 19.61 -12.67
N TYR A 197 -3.67 20.45 -11.63
CA TYR A 197 -4.38 21.74 -11.61
C TYR A 197 -3.49 22.95 -11.79
N GLY A 198 -2.19 22.76 -12.10
CA GLY A 198 -1.25 23.84 -12.36
C GLY A 198 -0.66 24.50 -11.11
N ALA A 199 -0.98 23.99 -9.92
CA ALA A 199 -0.45 24.50 -8.66
C ALA A 199 1.05 24.19 -8.52
N LYS A 200 1.80 25.09 -7.90
CA LYS A 200 3.18 24.88 -7.49
C LYS A 200 3.23 24.11 -6.18
N THR A 201 4.04 23.06 -6.13
CA THR A 201 4.14 22.24 -4.91
C THR A 201 5.45 22.47 -4.19
N ILE A 202 5.33 22.81 -2.90
CA ILE A 202 6.45 23.00 -1.99
C ILE A 202 6.40 21.91 -0.91
N ALA A 203 7.55 21.30 -0.61
CA ALA A 203 7.65 20.34 0.47
C ALA A 203 8.54 20.84 1.62
N PHE A 204 8.08 20.67 2.85
CA PHE A 204 8.88 20.82 4.04
C PHE A 204 9.24 19.46 4.63
N ALA A 205 10.48 19.30 5.07
CA ALA A 205 10.92 18.06 5.68
C ALA A 205 11.82 18.30 6.88
N GLY A 206 11.78 17.39 7.85
CA GLY A 206 12.71 17.41 8.97
C GLY A 206 14.16 17.33 8.48
N SER A 207 14.42 16.44 7.53
CA SER A 207 15.72 16.30 6.86
C SER A 207 15.55 16.05 5.35
N VAL A 208 16.59 16.38 4.58
CA VAL A 208 16.62 16.21 3.13
C VAL A 208 17.93 15.56 2.74
N THR A 209 17.90 14.48 1.97
CA THR A 209 19.09 13.83 1.42
C THR A 209 19.45 14.37 0.05
N LYS A 210 20.64 14.05 -0.47
CA LYS A 210 21.05 14.45 -1.82
C LYS A 210 20.13 13.87 -2.90
N GLU A 211 19.62 12.68 -2.68
CA GLU A 211 18.76 11.95 -3.60
C GLU A 211 17.34 12.54 -3.67
N ALA A 212 16.96 13.42 -2.74
CA ALA A 212 15.67 14.13 -2.75
C ALA A 212 15.46 14.99 -4.02
N VAL A 213 16.51 15.31 -4.76
CA VAL A 213 16.42 16.00 -6.07
C VAL A 213 15.50 15.23 -7.03
N ALA A 214 15.44 13.90 -6.95
CA ALA A 214 14.50 13.10 -7.74
C ALA A 214 13.03 13.49 -7.52
N CYS A 215 12.68 14.10 -6.38
CA CYS A 215 11.34 14.57 -6.09
C CYS A 215 10.90 15.72 -7.01
N ASN A 216 11.85 16.51 -7.55
CA ASN A 216 11.54 17.57 -8.50
C ASN A 216 11.02 17.01 -9.83
N GLU A 217 11.53 15.87 -10.28
CA GLU A 217 11.11 15.23 -11.52
C GLU A 217 9.66 14.72 -11.44
N VAL A 218 9.22 14.34 -10.21
CA VAL A 218 7.91 13.75 -9.97
C VAL A 218 6.85 14.72 -9.43
N GLY A 219 7.16 16.03 -9.34
CA GLY A 219 6.14 17.05 -9.13
C GLY A 219 6.33 18.03 -7.98
N ILE A 220 7.35 17.85 -7.14
CA ILE A 220 7.69 18.82 -6.10
C ILE A 220 8.56 19.92 -6.71
N ASP A 221 8.05 21.14 -6.79
CA ASP A 221 8.78 22.27 -7.41
C ASP A 221 9.95 22.75 -6.54
N ALA A 222 9.76 22.78 -5.22
CA ALA A 222 10.81 23.12 -4.25
C ALA A 222 10.65 22.37 -2.94
N PHE A 223 11.75 22.16 -2.23
CA PHE A 223 11.71 21.55 -0.90
C PHE A 223 12.69 22.23 0.06
N PHE A 224 12.32 22.28 1.33
CA PHE A 224 13.07 23.00 2.37
C PHE A 224 13.23 22.12 3.61
N PRO A 225 14.47 21.90 4.11
CA PRO A 225 14.66 21.31 5.42
C PRO A 225 14.24 22.29 6.50
N ILE A 226 13.49 21.82 7.50
CA ILE A 226 13.13 22.67 8.65
C ILE A 226 14.24 22.70 9.71
N VAL A 227 15.03 21.62 9.82
CA VAL A 227 16.22 21.60 10.68
C VAL A 227 17.38 22.28 9.95
N ARG A 228 17.77 23.46 10.44
CA ARG A 228 18.71 24.34 9.73
C ARG A 228 20.15 24.24 10.20
N GLY A 229 20.40 23.51 11.26
CA GLY A 229 21.71 23.36 11.87
C GLY A 229 21.95 21.96 12.39
N ILE A 230 23.09 21.80 13.06
CA ILE A 230 23.39 20.55 13.79
C ILE A 230 22.44 20.48 14.98
N SER A 231 21.69 19.41 15.08
CA SER A 231 20.73 19.16 16.14
C SER A 231 20.68 17.65 16.42
N THR A 232 20.37 17.27 17.66
CA THR A 232 20.06 15.90 18.00
C THR A 232 18.66 15.55 17.51
N LEU A 233 18.37 14.25 17.38
CA LEU A 233 17.03 13.79 17.01
C LEU A 233 15.99 14.21 18.07
N GLU A 234 16.35 14.18 19.33
CA GLU A 234 15.49 14.57 20.46
C GLU A 234 15.11 16.06 20.36
N GLU A 235 16.08 16.93 20.14
CA GLU A 235 15.83 18.37 19.95
C GLU A 235 14.99 18.66 18.69
N ALA A 236 15.27 17.96 17.59
CA ALA A 236 14.53 18.13 16.33
C ALA A 236 13.07 17.64 16.42
N MET A 237 12.81 16.67 17.28
CA MET A 237 11.48 16.10 17.53
C MET A 237 10.72 16.82 18.65
N ASP A 238 11.36 17.74 19.38
CA ASP A 238 10.67 18.56 20.36
C ASP A 238 9.59 19.41 19.66
N PRO A 239 8.32 19.37 20.15
CA PRO A 239 7.20 20.00 19.45
C PRO A 239 7.34 21.53 19.28
N ASP A 240 7.90 22.23 20.24
CA ASP A 240 8.03 23.68 20.19
C ASP A 240 9.19 24.09 19.28
N THR A 241 10.31 23.36 19.35
CA THR A 241 11.43 23.49 18.42
C THR A 241 10.99 23.21 16.97
N ALA A 242 10.27 22.12 16.74
CA ALA A 242 9.77 21.75 15.41
C ALA A 242 8.82 22.83 14.82
N LYS A 243 7.91 23.37 15.64
CA LYS A 243 7.01 24.48 15.22
C LYS A 243 7.79 25.76 14.87
N ALA A 244 8.75 26.14 15.72
CA ALA A 244 9.58 27.30 15.47
C ALA A 244 10.41 27.16 14.18
N ASN A 245 11.00 25.99 13.98
CA ASN A 245 11.75 25.64 12.76
C ASN A 245 10.86 25.68 11.51
N MET A 246 9.66 25.11 11.59
CA MET A 246 8.69 25.14 10.48
C MET A 246 8.28 26.57 10.14
N ALA A 247 7.93 27.39 11.13
CA ALA A 247 7.55 28.78 10.91
C ALA A 247 8.67 29.57 10.25
N ALA A 248 9.91 29.39 10.71
CA ALA A 248 11.06 30.04 10.12
C ALA A 248 11.38 29.55 8.69
N ALA A 249 11.18 28.25 8.39
CA ALA A 249 11.34 27.72 7.04
C ALA A 249 10.24 28.24 6.10
N ALA A 250 9.00 28.32 6.56
CA ALA A 250 7.88 28.88 5.79
C ALA A 250 8.09 30.36 5.45
N ALA A 251 8.57 31.17 6.39
CA ALA A 251 8.86 32.59 6.14
C ALA A 251 9.91 32.80 5.03
N VAL A 252 10.95 31.94 5.00
CA VAL A 252 11.97 31.99 3.93
C VAL A 252 11.40 31.56 2.59
N SER A 253 10.63 30.46 2.55
CA SER A 253 10.04 29.98 1.30
C SER A 253 9.06 30.99 0.69
N TYR A 254 8.29 31.67 1.51
CA TYR A 254 7.35 32.71 1.07
C TYR A 254 8.05 33.84 0.33
N THR A 255 9.20 34.31 0.84
CA THR A 255 9.98 35.38 0.17
C THR A 255 10.53 34.96 -1.20
N HIS A 256 10.79 33.65 -1.41
CA HIS A 256 11.22 33.12 -2.72
C HIS A 256 10.08 32.90 -3.72
N LEU A 257 8.84 32.77 -3.24
CA LEU A 257 7.66 32.62 -4.11
C LEU A 257 7.12 33.95 -4.63
N THR A 258 7.42 35.05 -3.92
CA THR A 258 6.88 36.39 -4.22
C THR A 258 7.84 37.25 -5.02
N LEU A 259 9.02 36.73 -5.37
CA LEU A 259 10.00 37.37 -6.27
C LEU A 259 9.95 36.73 -7.67
#